data_71c722ef71a9d448b92e5ec176fe7eec
#
_entry.id   71c722ef71a9d448b92e5ec176fe7eec
#
_cell.length_a   1.000
_cell.length_b   1.000
_cell.length_c   1.000
_cell.angle_alpha   90.00
_cell.angle_beta   90.00
_cell.angle_gamma   90.00
#
_symmetry.space_group_name_H-M   'P 1'
#
loop_
_entity.id
_entity.type
_entity.pdbx_description
1 polymer ?
#
loop_
_entity_poly.entity_id
_entity_poly.type
_entity_poly.pdbx_seq_one_letter_code
_entity_poly.pdbx_strand_id
1 'polypeptide(L)'
;MKLSPRASIAALALCASAGAVPSAMAHHGWNWAESEQMTLEGTVEQVQIAPPHPTLKVRAKDGLWTVELGNPSQTKEAGFVQGSAKPGDAITAVGNRGQDAANKRMKAVQVTVGGKTYDIYPSRIKKP
;
A
#
# COMPACT_ATOMS: atom_id res chain seq x y z
N MET A 1 -50.94 -31.40 50.21
CA MET A 1 -50.68 -30.40 49.24
C MET A 1 -49.24 -30.55 48.71
N LYS A 2 -49.09 -30.98 47.52
CA LYS A 2 -47.75 -31.15 46.92
C LYS A 2 -47.52 -30.01 45.94
N LEU A 3 -46.59 -29.14 46.26
CA LEU A 3 -46.09 -28.12 45.33
C LEU A 3 -45.02 -28.72 44.45
N SER A 4 -45.30 -28.80 43.18
CA SER A 4 -44.31 -29.22 42.20
C SER A 4 -43.38 -28.03 41.90
N PRO A 5 -42.09 -28.21 41.95
CA PRO A 5 -41.18 -27.17 41.49
C PRO A 5 -41.16 -27.18 39.96
N ARG A 6 -41.61 -26.09 39.39
CA ARG A 6 -41.40 -25.85 37.96
C ARG A 6 -39.93 -25.49 37.73
N ALA A 7 -39.23 -26.42 37.17
CA ALA A 7 -37.90 -26.13 36.66
C ALA A 7 -38.00 -25.25 35.42
N SER A 8 -37.62 -24.01 35.59
CA SER A 8 -37.44 -23.11 34.45
C SER A 8 -36.11 -23.45 33.77
N ILE A 9 -36.21 -24.07 32.63
CA ILE A 9 -35.05 -24.27 31.77
C ILE A 9 -34.80 -22.94 31.09
N ALA A 10 -33.80 -22.21 31.55
CA ALA A 10 -33.27 -21.05 30.83
C ALA A 10 -32.50 -21.57 29.63
N ALA A 11 -33.09 -21.43 28.45
CA ALA A 11 -32.39 -21.68 27.22
C ALA A 11 -31.33 -20.57 27.02
N LEU A 12 -30.08 -20.93 27.24
CA LEU A 12 -28.95 -20.07 26.92
C LEU A 12 -28.81 -20.05 25.38
N ALA A 13 -29.34 -19.03 24.75
CA ALA A 13 -29.09 -18.79 23.33
C ALA A 13 -27.62 -18.36 23.20
N LEU A 14 -26.79 -19.32 22.82
CA LEU A 14 -25.41 -19.03 22.43
C LEU A 14 -25.47 -18.31 21.07
N CYS A 15 -25.46 -16.98 21.10
CA CYS A 15 -25.22 -16.21 19.89
C CYS A 15 -23.78 -16.43 19.50
N ALA A 16 -23.56 -17.38 18.59
CA ALA A 16 -22.32 -17.46 17.84
C ALA A 16 -22.24 -16.21 16.98
N SER A 17 -21.62 -15.15 17.50
CA SER A 17 -21.18 -14.06 16.67
C SER A 17 -20.09 -14.63 15.75
N ALA A 18 -20.49 -14.94 14.52
CA ALA A 18 -19.54 -15.19 13.46
C ALA A 18 -18.73 -13.89 13.31
N GLY A 19 -17.56 -13.84 13.93
CA GLY A 19 -16.63 -12.75 13.77
C GLY A 19 -16.26 -12.69 12.29
N ALA A 20 -16.79 -11.72 11.56
CA ALA A 20 -16.32 -11.42 10.24
C ALA A 20 -14.84 -11.06 10.38
N VAL A 21 -13.97 -11.92 9.89
CA VAL A 21 -12.55 -11.59 9.76
C VAL A 21 -12.49 -10.40 8.81
N PRO A 22 -12.03 -9.21 9.25
CA PRO A 22 -11.97 -8.09 8.37
C PRO A 22 -11.09 -8.44 7.18
N SER A 23 -11.55 -8.14 5.97
CA SER A 23 -10.79 -8.30 4.72
C SER A 23 -9.55 -7.40 4.64
N ALA A 24 -9.14 -6.80 5.76
CA ALA A 24 -7.98 -5.93 5.91
C ALA A 24 -6.66 -6.58 5.44
N MET A 25 -6.57 -7.91 5.48
CA MET A 25 -5.38 -8.65 5.00
C MET A 25 -5.23 -8.57 3.49
N ALA A 26 -6.33 -8.52 2.72
CA ALA A 26 -6.30 -8.45 1.26
C ALA A 26 -5.94 -7.03 0.73
N HIS A 27 -6.08 -6.01 1.58
CA HIS A 27 -5.81 -4.61 1.25
C HIS A 27 -4.66 -4.02 2.05
N HIS A 28 -3.88 -4.85 2.74
CA HIS A 28 -2.75 -4.40 3.54
C HIS A 28 -1.74 -3.64 2.64
N GLY A 29 -1.49 -2.40 2.98
CA GLY A 29 -0.62 -1.52 2.23
C GLY A 29 -1.31 -0.69 1.13
N TRP A 30 -2.60 -0.90 0.86
CA TRP A 30 -3.38 -0.16 -0.16
C TRP A 30 -4.57 0.62 0.41
N ASN A 31 -4.98 0.37 1.63
CA ASN A 31 -6.14 0.99 2.25
C ASN A 31 -6.05 2.51 2.44
N TRP A 32 -4.86 3.08 2.37
CA TRP A 32 -4.62 4.52 2.46
C TRP A 32 -4.54 5.20 1.10
N ALA A 33 -4.51 4.43 0.00
CA ALA A 33 -4.36 4.94 -1.35
C ALA A 33 -5.70 5.13 -2.05
N GLU A 34 -5.77 6.14 -2.91
CA GLU A 34 -6.91 6.36 -3.81
C GLU A 34 -6.95 5.29 -4.90
N SER A 35 -8.11 5.10 -5.52
CA SER A 35 -8.28 4.16 -6.64
C SER A 35 -7.68 4.68 -7.95
N GLU A 36 -7.62 6.01 -8.10
CA GLU A 36 -7.09 6.64 -9.30
C GLU A 36 -5.57 6.68 -9.30
N GLN A 37 -5.00 6.46 -10.47
CA GLN A 37 -3.56 6.57 -10.68
C GLN A 37 -3.18 7.94 -11.21
N MET A 38 -2.01 8.40 -10.77
CA MET A 38 -1.39 9.63 -11.23
C MET A 38 0.05 9.34 -11.68
N THR A 39 0.59 10.26 -12.44
CA THR A 39 2.01 10.28 -12.79
C THR A 39 2.70 11.39 -12.01
N LEU A 40 3.77 11.04 -11.33
CA LEU A 40 4.64 11.96 -10.61
C LEU A 40 5.99 12.03 -11.31
N GLU A 41 6.40 13.23 -11.68
CA GLU A 41 7.74 13.50 -12.22
C GLU A 41 8.55 14.33 -11.23
N GLY A 42 9.80 13.98 -11.07
CA GLY A 42 10.66 14.72 -10.17
C GLY A 42 12.09 14.21 -10.12
N THR A 43 12.79 14.59 -9.07
CA THR A 43 14.18 14.21 -8.81
C THR A 43 14.26 13.44 -7.52
N VAL A 44 14.95 12.30 -7.54
CA VAL A 44 15.20 11.50 -6.34
C VAL A 44 16.10 12.29 -5.38
N GLU A 45 15.67 12.43 -4.14
CA GLU A 45 16.48 13.02 -3.06
C GLU A 45 17.02 11.97 -2.09
N GLN A 46 16.24 10.89 -1.88
CA GLN A 46 16.62 9.83 -0.94
C GLN A 46 16.08 8.48 -1.42
N VAL A 47 16.86 7.45 -1.22
CA VAL A 47 16.48 6.06 -1.47
C VAL A 47 16.65 5.27 -0.18
N GLN A 48 15.62 4.55 0.24
CA GLN A 48 15.65 3.69 1.42
C GLN A 48 15.14 2.30 1.03
N ILE A 49 16.06 1.36 0.90
CA ILE A 49 15.75 -0.04 0.60
C ILE A 49 15.68 -0.79 1.94
N ALA A 50 14.52 -0.72 2.58
CA ALA A 50 14.31 -1.31 3.91
C ALA A 50 12.87 -1.78 4.09
N PRO A 51 12.65 -2.84 4.91
CA PRO A 51 11.30 -3.23 5.31
C PRO A 51 10.59 -2.10 6.08
N PRO A 52 9.25 -2.07 6.10
CA PRO A 52 8.32 -2.99 5.43
C PRO A 52 8.18 -2.76 3.92
N HIS A 53 8.47 -1.56 3.44
CA HIS A 53 8.41 -1.18 2.05
C HIS A 53 9.57 -0.25 1.72
N PRO A 54 10.39 -0.57 0.71
CA PRO A 54 11.31 0.41 0.15
C PRO A 54 10.61 1.69 -0.25
N THR A 55 11.23 2.83 0.01
CA THR A 55 10.68 4.16 -0.25
C THR A 55 11.70 5.07 -0.94
N LEU A 56 11.18 5.99 -1.73
CA LEU A 56 11.94 7.07 -2.33
C LEU A 56 11.37 8.40 -1.85
N LYS A 57 12.26 9.37 -1.60
CA LYS A 57 11.88 10.78 -1.50
C LYS A 57 12.12 11.44 -2.84
N VAL A 58 11.07 12.02 -3.39
CA VAL A 58 11.09 12.60 -4.74
C VAL A 58 10.66 14.06 -4.67
N ARG A 59 11.53 14.95 -5.13
CA ARG A 59 11.24 16.38 -5.26
C ARG A 59 10.50 16.61 -6.57
N ALA A 60 9.24 16.98 -6.47
CA ALA A 60 8.40 17.38 -7.58
C ALA A 60 8.12 18.88 -7.54
N LYS A 61 7.38 19.40 -8.52
CA LYS A 61 7.03 20.83 -8.62
C LYS A 61 6.30 21.34 -7.38
N ASP A 62 5.44 20.51 -6.80
CA ASP A 62 4.57 20.85 -5.68
C ASP A 62 5.14 20.47 -4.30
N GLY A 63 6.37 19.96 -4.26
CA GLY A 63 7.07 19.65 -3.01
C GLY A 63 7.68 18.26 -2.97
N LEU A 64 8.02 17.82 -1.76
CA LEU A 64 8.66 16.53 -1.52
C LEU A 64 7.61 15.44 -1.32
N TRP A 65 7.69 14.42 -2.15
CA TRP A 65 6.81 13.25 -2.11
C TRP A 65 7.51 12.05 -1.48
N THR A 66 6.75 11.26 -0.76
CA THR A 66 7.15 9.90 -0.37
C THR A 66 6.55 8.92 -1.36
N VAL A 67 7.41 8.24 -2.11
CA VAL A 67 7.01 7.20 -3.07
C VAL A 67 7.31 5.85 -2.46
N GLU A 68 6.26 5.12 -2.11
CA GLU A 68 6.35 3.78 -1.53
C GLU A 68 6.33 2.74 -2.64
N LEU A 69 7.29 1.83 -2.64
CA LEU A 69 7.37 0.70 -3.58
C LEU A 69 6.62 -0.52 -3.02
N GLY A 70 6.89 -1.71 -3.56
CA GLY A 70 6.37 -2.96 -3.04
C GLY A 70 7.06 -3.38 -1.73
N ASN A 71 6.70 -4.55 -1.20
CA ASN A 71 7.52 -5.14 -0.15
C ASN A 71 8.91 -5.47 -0.69
N PRO A 72 9.90 -5.78 0.17
CA PRO A 72 11.27 -6.01 -0.31
C PRO A 72 11.39 -7.06 -1.40
N SER A 73 10.68 -8.17 -1.26
CA SER A 73 10.69 -9.27 -2.24
C SER A 73 10.11 -8.83 -3.60
N GLN A 74 8.95 -8.21 -3.58
CA GLN A 74 8.25 -7.75 -4.78
C GLN A 74 9.03 -6.65 -5.51
N THR A 75 9.64 -5.74 -4.77
CA THR A 75 10.48 -4.68 -5.33
C THR A 75 11.72 -5.28 -6.01
N LYS A 76 12.34 -6.27 -5.38
CA LYS A 76 13.48 -7.00 -5.95
C LYS A 76 13.09 -7.79 -7.20
N GLU A 77 11.93 -8.45 -7.19
CA GLU A 77 11.40 -9.19 -8.36
C GLU A 77 11.17 -8.25 -9.55
N ALA A 78 10.77 -7.02 -9.29
CA ALA A 78 10.65 -5.99 -10.32
C ALA A 78 12.00 -5.54 -10.89
N GLY A 79 13.11 -5.96 -10.28
CA GLY A 79 14.46 -5.59 -10.66
C GLY A 79 14.98 -4.32 -9.97
N PHE A 80 14.19 -3.73 -9.08
CA PHE A 80 14.59 -2.54 -8.35
C PHE A 80 15.36 -2.94 -7.08
N VAL A 81 16.64 -2.62 -7.08
CA VAL A 81 17.57 -2.99 -6.02
C VAL A 81 18.38 -1.77 -5.57
N GLN A 82 19.24 -1.95 -4.58
CA GLN A 82 20.17 -0.90 -4.16
C GLN A 82 21.00 -0.44 -5.36
N GLY A 83 21.01 0.86 -5.61
CA GLY A 83 21.71 1.45 -6.75
C GLY A 83 20.86 1.62 -8.01
N SER A 84 19.64 1.07 -8.06
CA SER A 84 18.72 1.28 -9.18
C SER A 84 18.32 2.74 -9.35
N ALA A 85 18.23 3.48 -8.25
CA ALA A 85 18.06 4.92 -8.22
C ALA A 85 19.05 5.54 -7.23
N LYS A 86 19.47 6.76 -7.49
CA LYS A 86 20.38 7.53 -6.65
C LYS A 86 19.86 8.95 -6.49
N PRO A 87 20.22 9.64 -5.38
CA PRO A 87 19.95 11.08 -5.27
C PRO A 87 20.45 11.83 -6.49
N GLY A 88 19.60 12.71 -7.03
CA GLY A 88 19.88 13.46 -8.26
C GLY A 88 19.30 12.85 -9.52
N ASP A 89 18.90 11.60 -9.53
CA ASP A 89 18.29 10.95 -10.68
C ASP A 89 16.90 11.52 -10.97
N ALA A 90 16.61 11.75 -12.25
CA ALA A 90 15.25 12.03 -12.70
C ALA A 90 14.41 10.76 -12.60
N ILE A 91 13.18 10.90 -12.15
CA ILE A 91 12.26 9.79 -11.97
C ILE A 91 10.86 10.13 -12.46
N THR A 92 10.21 9.15 -13.06
CA THR A 92 8.77 9.16 -13.32
C THR A 92 8.15 7.99 -12.56
N ALA A 93 7.21 8.29 -11.67
CA ALA A 93 6.48 7.29 -10.91
C ALA A 93 5.00 7.33 -11.27
N VAL A 94 4.45 6.17 -11.59
CA VAL A 94 3.01 5.98 -11.79
C VAL A 94 2.47 5.23 -10.58
N GLY A 95 1.41 5.72 -9.99
CA GLY A 95 0.85 5.08 -8.82
C GLY A 95 -0.39 5.77 -8.26
N ASN A 96 -0.82 5.28 -7.12
CA ASN A 96 -2.02 5.72 -6.44
C ASN A 96 -1.63 6.67 -5.30
N ARG A 97 -2.15 7.88 -5.36
CA ARG A 97 -1.95 8.89 -4.32
C ARG A 97 -2.60 8.44 -3.00
N GLY A 98 -2.05 8.91 -1.87
CA GLY A 98 -2.71 8.78 -0.58
C GLY A 98 -4.01 9.58 -0.53
N GLN A 99 -5.01 9.06 0.18
CA GLN A 99 -6.32 9.70 0.37
C GLN A 99 -6.22 11.02 1.13
N ASP A 100 -5.25 11.15 2.02
CA ASP A 100 -4.98 12.41 2.72
C ASP A 100 -4.17 13.34 1.80
N ALA A 101 -4.86 14.34 1.25
CA ALA A 101 -4.26 15.32 0.34
C ALA A 101 -3.17 16.19 1.00
N ALA A 102 -3.17 16.31 2.33
CA ALA A 102 -2.14 17.02 3.07
C ALA A 102 -0.80 16.27 3.07
N ASN A 103 -0.82 14.96 2.87
CA ASN A 103 0.35 14.10 2.74
C ASN A 103 0.69 13.86 1.27
N LYS A 104 1.85 14.34 0.84
CA LYS A 104 2.39 14.04 -0.49
C LYS A 104 3.02 12.64 -0.46
N ARG A 105 2.18 11.66 -0.69
CA ARG A 105 2.50 10.24 -0.61
C ARG A 105 1.81 9.47 -1.74
N MET A 106 2.54 8.54 -2.36
CA MET A 106 1.95 7.64 -3.35
C MET A 106 2.46 6.21 -3.18
N LYS A 107 1.64 5.28 -3.58
CA LYS A 107 1.99 3.88 -3.77
C LYS A 107 2.32 3.70 -5.24
N ALA A 108 3.60 3.54 -5.57
CA ALA A 108 4.00 3.37 -6.96
C ALA A 108 3.69 1.97 -7.48
N VAL A 109 3.11 1.88 -8.66
CA VAL A 109 2.92 0.62 -9.40
C VAL A 109 4.01 0.42 -10.44
N GLN A 110 4.60 1.52 -10.92
CA GLN A 110 5.68 1.51 -11.91
C GLN A 110 6.57 2.72 -11.67
N VAL A 111 7.87 2.55 -11.80
CA VAL A 111 8.83 3.66 -11.78
C VAL A 111 9.80 3.55 -12.94
N THR A 112 10.18 4.69 -13.49
CA THR A 112 11.18 4.81 -14.57
C THR A 112 12.31 5.70 -14.10
N VAL A 113 13.51 5.17 -14.08
CA VAL A 113 14.74 5.86 -13.66
C VAL A 113 15.87 5.44 -14.59
N GLY A 114 16.65 6.41 -15.04
CA GLY A 114 17.81 6.11 -15.88
C GLY A 114 17.46 5.39 -17.19
N GLY A 115 16.28 5.68 -17.74
CA GLY A 115 15.79 5.03 -18.96
C GLY A 115 15.27 3.62 -18.76
N LYS A 116 15.26 3.10 -17.53
CA LYS A 116 14.76 1.76 -17.20
C LYS A 116 13.46 1.84 -16.44
N THR A 117 12.48 1.03 -16.87
CA THR A 117 11.18 0.93 -16.25
C THR A 117 11.10 -0.31 -15.36
N TYR A 118 10.60 -0.12 -14.14
CA TYR A 118 10.42 -1.16 -13.12
C TYR A 118 8.94 -1.29 -12.83
N ASP A 119 8.38 -2.45 -13.15
CA ASP A 119 6.97 -2.78 -12.90
C ASP A 119 6.82 -3.37 -11.49
N ILE A 120 6.56 -2.50 -10.51
CA ILE A 120 6.48 -2.90 -9.10
C ILE A 120 5.24 -3.76 -8.85
N TYR A 121 4.11 -3.36 -9.43
CA TYR A 121 2.84 -4.08 -9.37
C TYR A 121 2.26 -4.23 -10.78
N PRO A 122 2.76 -5.19 -11.58
CA PRO A 122 2.37 -5.31 -12.98
C PRO A 122 0.86 -5.44 -13.19
N SER A 123 0.18 -6.18 -12.30
CA SER A 123 -1.27 -6.38 -12.38
C SER A 123 -2.10 -5.13 -12.09
N ARG A 124 -1.49 -4.09 -11.51
CA ARG A 124 -2.15 -2.83 -11.16
C ARG A 124 -1.86 -1.71 -12.13
N ILE A 125 -0.98 -1.91 -13.09
CA ILE A 125 -0.68 -0.91 -14.11
C ILE A 125 -1.90 -0.79 -15.02
N LYS A 126 -2.55 0.38 -15.02
CA LYS A 126 -3.67 0.65 -15.91
C LYS A 126 -3.12 0.91 -17.31
N LYS A 127 -3.61 0.15 -18.27
CA LYS A 127 -3.33 0.41 -19.68
C LYS A 127 -4.23 1.54 -20.18
N PRO A 128 -3.71 2.39 -21.08
CA PRO A 128 -4.52 3.43 -21.70
C PRO A 128 -5.67 2.85 -22.52
#